data_e5d4c072ab2f6409347e29faa8acd28e
#
_entry.id   e5d4c072ab2f6409347e29faa8acd28e
#
_cell.length_a   1.000
_cell.length_b   1.000
_cell.length_c   1.000
_cell.angle_alpha   90.00
_cell.angle_beta   90.00
_cell.angle_gamma   90.00
#
_symmetry.space_group_name_H-M   'P 1'
#
loop_
_entity.id
_entity.type
_entity.pdbx_description
1 polymer ?
#
loop_
_entity_poly.entity_id
_entity_poly.type
_entity_poly.pdbx_seq_one_letter_code
_entity_poly.pdbx_strand_id
1 'polypeptide(L)'
;MSSSTPLTLVATLGGQPQVLTFALDDLLARGEQVTQVVAVHAAAQTPAMQQSLARLAVAFAGGRYAGQPCGLRSVVILDGPHALADITDEAAAEATWQTLHRLIGQLKAEGRRLHLVVTGGPRLIGLMA
;
A
#
# COMPACT_ATOMS: atom_id res chain seq x y z
N MET A 1 -28.25 6.63 0.90
CA MET A 1 -27.63 6.35 0.76
C MET A 1 -26.68 6.70 0.61
N SER A 2 -26.29 6.75 1.03
CA SER A 2 -25.18 7.26 0.77
C SER A 2 -24.39 6.55 0.02
N SER A 3 -24.33 6.79 -1.00
CA SER A 3 -23.33 6.26 -1.70
C SER A 3 -22.08 6.69 -1.22
N SER A 4 -21.47 5.93 -0.52
CA SER A 4 -20.12 6.20 -0.18
C SER A 4 -19.28 6.14 -1.43
N THR A 5 -18.51 7.16 -1.65
CA THR A 5 -17.49 7.16 -2.68
C THR A 5 -16.54 6.00 -2.41
N PRO A 6 -16.24 5.18 -3.42
CA PRO A 6 -15.29 4.08 -3.22
C PRO A 6 -13.94 4.60 -2.73
N LEU A 7 -13.35 3.84 -1.81
CA LEU A 7 -12.09 4.19 -1.16
C LEU A 7 -10.96 3.35 -1.74
N THR A 8 -9.82 3.97 -1.97
CA THR A 8 -8.59 3.27 -2.35
C THR A 8 -7.66 3.30 -1.14
N LEU A 9 -7.24 2.13 -0.69
CA LEU A 9 -6.28 2.01 0.40
C LEU A 9 -4.88 2.00 -0.19
N VAL A 10 -4.05 2.95 0.23
CA VAL A 10 -2.64 3.01 -0.16
C VAL A 10 -1.82 2.66 1.06
N ALA A 11 -1.04 1.60 0.99
CA ALA A 11 -0.27 1.14 2.14
C ALA A 11 1.17 0.82 1.74
N THR A 12 2.11 1.19 2.60
CA THR A 12 3.49 0.71 2.44
C THR A 12 3.56 -0.71 2.98
N LEU A 13 4.30 -1.56 2.31
CA LEU A 13 4.42 -2.97 2.65
C LEU A 13 5.84 -3.29 3.07
N GLY A 14 5.99 -3.85 4.27
CA GLY A 14 7.26 -4.38 4.74
C GLY A 14 7.20 -5.90 4.84
N GLY A 15 7.91 -6.45 5.82
CA GLY A 15 7.96 -7.89 6.02
C GLY A 15 6.73 -8.49 6.67
N GLN A 16 5.74 -7.67 7.02
CA GLN A 16 4.53 -8.14 7.71
C GLN A 16 3.29 -7.73 6.91
N PRO A 17 2.88 -8.55 5.94
CA PRO A 17 1.75 -8.20 5.08
C PRO A 17 0.43 -8.11 5.83
N GLN A 18 0.32 -8.75 7.00
CA GLN A 18 -0.89 -8.70 7.80
C GLN A 18 -1.24 -7.29 8.27
N VAL A 19 -0.27 -6.37 8.35
CA VAL A 19 -0.57 -4.99 8.73
C VAL A 19 -1.50 -4.36 7.70
N LEU A 20 -1.26 -4.62 6.42
CA LEU A 20 -2.11 -4.14 5.35
C LEU A 20 -3.51 -4.76 5.43
N THR A 21 -3.59 -6.08 5.61
CA THR A 21 -4.88 -6.75 5.66
C THR A 21 -5.66 -6.38 6.92
N PHE A 22 -4.98 -6.16 8.05
CA PHE A 22 -5.67 -5.68 9.25
C PHE A 22 -6.26 -4.29 9.04
N ALA A 23 -5.52 -3.40 8.37
CA ALA A 23 -6.03 -2.07 8.07
C ALA A 23 -7.25 -2.16 7.14
N LEU A 24 -7.20 -3.04 6.16
CA LEU A 24 -8.32 -3.25 5.24
C LEU A 24 -9.53 -3.81 5.99
N ASP A 25 -9.30 -4.81 6.83
CA ASP A 25 -10.39 -5.42 7.62
C ASP A 25 -11.06 -4.37 8.51
N ASP A 26 -10.27 -3.48 9.12
CA ASP A 26 -10.81 -2.42 9.96
C ASP A 26 -11.69 -1.46 9.16
N LEU A 27 -11.24 -1.06 7.96
CA LEU A 27 -12.01 -0.17 7.11
C LEU A 27 -13.33 -0.83 6.68
N LEU A 28 -13.28 -2.11 6.32
CA LEU A 28 -14.48 -2.83 5.92
C LEU A 28 -15.44 -2.97 7.10
N ALA A 29 -14.92 -3.20 8.32
CA ALA A 29 -15.75 -3.30 9.51
C ALA A 29 -16.42 -1.97 9.83
N ARG A 30 -15.84 -0.85 9.43
CA ARG A 30 -16.44 0.48 9.62
C ARG A 30 -17.47 0.82 8.53
N GLY A 31 -17.71 -0.07 7.61
CA GLY A 31 -18.66 0.15 6.53
C GLY A 31 -18.09 0.84 5.31
N GLU A 32 -16.78 1.00 5.24
CA GLU A 32 -16.16 1.61 4.06
C GLU A 32 -16.15 0.63 2.90
N GLN A 33 -16.34 1.15 1.70
CA GLN A 33 -16.28 0.34 0.49
C GLN A 33 -14.91 0.54 -0.13
N VAL A 34 -13.99 -0.39 0.11
CA VAL A 34 -12.65 -0.34 -0.43
C VAL A 34 -12.61 -1.15 -1.72
N THR A 35 -12.41 -0.49 -2.84
CA THR A 35 -12.44 -1.14 -4.15
C THR A 35 -11.06 -1.43 -4.71
N GLN A 36 -10.02 -0.84 -4.15
CA GLN A 36 -8.66 -1.07 -4.59
C GLN A 36 -7.69 -0.89 -3.44
N VAL A 37 -6.67 -1.74 -3.42
CA VAL A 37 -5.54 -1.61 -2.49
C VAL A 37 -4.28 -1.44 -3.33
N VAL A 38 -3.50 -0.43 -3.01
CA VAL A 38 -2.20 -0.19 -3.64
C VAL A 38 -1.13 -0.45 -2.60
N ALA A 39 -0.32 -1.48 -2.84
CA ALA A 39 0.79 -1.83 -1.95
C ALA A 39 2.08 -1.21 -2.51
N VAL A 40 2.68 -0.32 -1.74
CA VAL A 40 3.92 0.36 -2.12
C VAL A 40 5.06 -0.31 -1.37
N HIS A 41 6.04 -0.86 -2.08
CA HIS A 41 7.05 -1.70 -1.45
C HIS A 41 8.40 -1.57 -2.15
N ALA A 42 9.46 -1.98 -1.43
CA ALA A 42 10.78 -2.10 -2.02
C ALA A 42 10.83 -3.26 -3.01
N ALA A 43 11.90 -3.36 -3.77
CA ALA A 43 12.04 -4.44 -4.75
C ALA A 43 11.99 -5.80 -4.05
N ALA A 44 11.40 -6.78 -4.72
CA ALA A 44 11.22 -8.11 -4.14
C ALA A 44 12.51 -8.94 -4.25
N GLN A 45 13.57 -8.46 -3.61
CA GLN A 45 14.89 -9.10 -3.66
C GLN A 45 15.15 -10.00 -2.46
N THR A 46 14.32 -9.92 -1.41
CA THR A 46 14.49 -10.76 -0.24
C THR A 46 13.40 -11.80 -0.18
N PRO A 47 13.66 -12.99 0.41
CA PRO A 47 12.60 -13.98 0.58
C PRO A 47 11.43 -13.45 1.40
N ALA A 48 11.68 -12.59 2.38
CA ALA A 48 10.61 -12.02 3.20
C ALA A 48 9.66 -11.17 2.35
N MET A 49 10.20 -10.33 1.47
CA MET A 49 9.36 -9.49 0.61
C MET A 49 8.61 -10.33 -0.41
N GLN A 50 9.27 -11.34 -0.98
CA GLN A 50 8.64 -12.26 -1.92
C GLN A 50 7.47 -12.99 -1.27
N GLN A 51 7.64 -13.45 -0.03
CA GLN A 51 6.57 -14.10 0.71
C GLN A 51 5.42 -13.13 1.02
N SER A 52 5.73 -11.90 1.39
CA SER A 52 4.71 -10.89 1.67
C SER A 52 3.83 -10.65 0.45
N LEU A 53 4.46 -10.49 -0.72
CA LEU A 53 3.73 -10.26 -1.95
C LEU A 53 2.91 -11.49 -2.35
N ALA A 54 3.46 -12.69 -2.15
CA ALA A 54 2.75 -13.94 -2.46
C ALA A 54 1.51 -14.09 -1.57
N ARG A 55 1.62 -13.77 -0.29
CA ARG A 55 0.49 -13.85 0.64
C ARG A 55 -0.61 -12.87 0.26
N LEU A 56 -0.22 -11.66 -0.14
CA LEU A 56 -1.21 -10.69 -0.60
C LEU A 56 -1.89 -11.15 -1.89
N ALA A 57 -1.13 -11.74 -2.80
CA ALA A 57 -1.71 -12.24 -4.04
C ALA A 57 -2.77 -13.30 -3.77
N VAL A 58 -2.53 -14.17 -2.78
CA VAL A 58 -3.51 -15.18 -2.37
C VAL A 58 -4.73 -14.53 -1.75
N ALA A 59 -4.53 -13.54 -0.87
CA ALA A 59 -5.62 -12.86 -0.18
C ALA A 59 -6.54 -12.13 -1.15
N PHE A 60 -6.00 -11.65 -2.28
CA PHE A 60 -6.77 -10.90 -3.28
C PHE A 60 -7.04 -11.71 -4.54
N ALA A 61 -6.98 -13.03 -4.45
CA ALA A 61 -7.18 -13.88 -5.61
C ALA A 61 -8.53 -13.59 -6.29
N GLY A 62 -8.50 -13.55 -7.61
CA GLY A 62 -9.70 -13.28 -8.39
C GLY A 62 -10.18 -11.84 -8.34
N GLY A 63 -9.35 -10.92 -7.84
CA GLY A 63 -9.75 -9.51 -7.71
C GLY A 63 -10.75 -9.29 -6.61
N ARG A 64 -10.77 -10.16 -5.59
CA ARG A 64 -11.70 -10.07 -4.47
C ARG A 64 -10.97 -10.18 -3.15
N TYR A 65 -11.53 -9.54 -2.14
CA TYR A 65 -11.06 -9.67 -0.76
C TYR A 65 -12.26 -9.85 0.15
N ALA A 66 -12.25 -10.88 0.98
CA ALA A 66 -13.35 -11.18 1.90
C ALA A 66 -14.71 -11.25 1.17
N GLY A 67 -14.70 -11.76 -0.06
CA GLY A 67 -15.93 -11.89 -0.86
C GLY A 67 -16.38 -10.63 -1.56
N GLN A 68 -15.68 -9.52 -1.41
CA GLN A 68 -16.05 -8.24 -2.04
C GLN A 68 -15.07 -7.91 -3.16
N PRO A 69 -15.53 -7.29 -4.26
CA PRO A 69 -14.61 -6.84 -5.30
C PRO A 69 -13.59 -5.87 -4.73
N CYS A 70 -12.31 -6.21 -4.87
CA CYS A 70 -11.22 -5.36 -4.39
C CYS A 70 -9.95 -5.76 -5.13
N GLY A 71 -9.42 -4.86 -5.95
CA GLY A 71 -8.21 -5.12 -6.70
C GLY A 71 -6.96 -4.82 -5.90
N LEU A 72 -5.89 -5.53 -6.19
CA LEU A 72 -4.58 -5.29 -5.61
C LEU A 72 -3.62 -4.80 -6.68
N ARG A 73 -2.94 -3.69 -6.42
CA ARG A 73 -1.91 -3.14 -7.30
C ARG A 73 -0.64 -3.01 -6.49
N SER A 74 0.48 -3.45 -7.06
CA SER A 74 1.79 -3.30 -6.45
C SER A 74 2.56 -2.18 -7.12
N VAL A 75 3.20 -1.32 -6.32
CA VAL A 75 4.03 -0.24 -6.82
C VAL A 75 5.38 -0.34 -6.15
N VAL A 76 6.44 -0.47 -6.96
CA VAL A 76 7.80 -0.55 -6.46
C VAL A 76 8.32 0.86 -6.19
N ILE A 77 8.95 1.04 -5.04
CA ILE A 77 9.58 2.31 -4.68
C ILE A 77 10.81 2.49 -5.55
N LEU A 78 10.93 3.67 -6.16
CA LEU A 78 12.07 3.98 -7.02
C LEU A 78 13.03 4.92 -6.31
N ASP A 79 14.32 4.61 -6.45
CA ASP A 79 15.41 5.47 -6.03
C ASP A 79 16.10 5.94 -7.32
N GLY A 80 15.68 7.10 -7.82
CA GLY A 80 16.08 7.56 -9.15
C GLY A 80 15.54 6.60 -10.22
N PRO A 81 16.40 6.09 -11.14
CA PRO A 81 15.96 5.14 -12.16
C PRO A 81 15.93 3.69 -11.68
N HIS A 82 16.33 3.42 -10.45
CA HIS A 82 16.44 2.06 -9.93
C HIS A 82 15.38 1.76 -8.89
N ALA A 83 14.97 0.49 -8.80
CA ALA A 83 14.07 0.04 -7.75
C ALA A 83 14.83 0.01 -6.43
N LEU A 84 14.20 0.51 -5.37
CA LEU A 84 14.80 0.53 -4.04
C LEU A 84 14.83 -0.89 -3.48
N ALA A 85 16.00 -1.32 -2.98
CA ALA A 85 16.16 -2.68 -2.47
C ALA A 85 15.56 -2.85 -1.07
N ASP A 86 15.68 -1.83 -0.22
CA ASP A 86 15.17 -1.92 1.16
C ASP A 86 15.03 -0.51 1.72
N ILE A 87 14.17 -0.35 2.72
CA ILE A 87 13.96 0.94 3.38
C ILE A 87 14.77 0.92 4.68
N THR A 88 16.04 1.30 4.59
CA THR A 88 16.96 1.20 5.72
C THR A 88 17.55 2.52 6.20
N ASP A 89 17.46 3.60 5.42
CA ASP A 89 18.10 4.87 5.77
C ASP A 89 17.24 6.05 5.33
N GLU A 90 17.75 7.26 5.56
CA GLU A 90 17.03 8.47 5.21
C GLU A 90 16.81 8.64 3.72
N ALA A 91 17.80 8.24 2.92
CA ALA A 91 17.66 8.32 1.47
C ALA A 91 16.57 7.38 0.98
N ALA A 92 16.48 6.19 1.56
CA ALA A 92 15.43 5.24 1.23
C ALA A 92 14.07 5.75 1.69
N ALA A 93 13.99 6.36 2.87
CA ALA A 93 12.74 6.95 3.36
C ALA A 93 12.30 8.09 2.44
N GLU A 94 13.23 8.92 1.98
CA GLU A 94 12.92 10.01 1.05
C GLU A 94 12.41 9.47 -0.28
N ALA A 95 13.04 8.41 -0.81
CA ALA A 95 12.61 7.78 -2.05
C ALA A 95 11.19 7.22 -1.90
N THR A 96 10.90 6.60 -0.75
CA THR A 96 9.56 6.10 -0.44
C THR A 96 8.56 7.25 -0.41
N TRP A 97 8.90 8.33 0.26
CA TRP A 97 8.04 9.50 0.38
C TRP A 97 7.73 10.11 -0.98
N GLN A 98 8.74 10.24 -1.85
CA GLN A 98 8.55 10.78 -3.18
C GLN A 98 7.67 9.89 -4.04
N THR A 99 7.86 8.57 -3.93
CA THR A 99 7.01 7.61 -4.65
C THR A 99 5.56 7.72 -4.20
N LEU A 100 5.33 7.78 -2.88
CA LEU A 100 3.99 7.94 -2.32
C LEU A 100 3.36 9.26 -2.77
N HIS A 101 4.12 10.34 -2.73
CA HIS A 101 3.62 11.66 -3.09
C HIS A 101 3.15 11.69 -4.54
N ARG A 102 3.95 11.12 -5.44
CA ARG A 102 3.60 11.04 -6.86
C ARG A 102 2.35 10.18 -7.08
N LEU A 103 2.31 9.02 -6.42
CA LEU A 103 1.19 8.10 -6.53
C LEU A 103 -0.11 8.74 -6.01
N ILE A 104 -0.04 9.38 -4.86
CA ILE A 104 -1.20 10.04 -4.27
C ILE A 104 -1.72 11.14 -5.20
N GLY A 105 -0.81 11.91 -5.79
CA GLY A 105 -1.19 12.94 -6.74
C GLY A 105 -1.92 12.36 -7.94
N GLN A 106 -1.43 11.24 -8.48
CA GLN A 106 -2.09 10.59 -9.61
C GLN A 106 -3.48 10.08 -9.23
N LEU A 107 -3.61 9.45 -8.07
CA LEU A 107 -4.89 8.90 -7.64
C LEU A 107 -5.91 9.99 -7.34
N LYS A 108 -5.46 11.08 -6.75
CA LYS A 108 -6.36 12.23 -6.50
C LYS A 108 -6.82 12.87 -7.80
N ALA A 109 -5.94 12.93 -8.79
CA ALA A 109 -6.32 13.46 -10.11
C ALA A 109 -7.38 12.59 -10.77
N GLU A 110 -7.46 11.31 -10.41
CA GLU A 110 -8.51 10.41 -10.88
C GLU A 110 -9.81 10.53 -10.08
N GLY A 111 -9.85 11.41 -9.09
CA GLY A 111 -11.03 11.61 -8.27
C GLY A 111 -11.22 10.57 -7.17
N ARG A 112 -10.18 9.82 -6.83
CA ARG A 112 -10.28 8.75 -5.84
C ARG A 112 -10.19 9.30 -4.43
N ARG A 113 -10.98 8.72 -3.53
CA ARG A 113 -10.85 8.95 -2.10
C ARG A 113 -9.80 7.99 -1.56
N LEU A 114 -8.85 8.48 -0.77
CA LEU A 114 -7.69 7.71 -0.36
C LEU A 114 -7.62 7.55 1.15
N HIS A 115 -7.17 6.38 1.59
CA HIS A 115 -6.77 6.13 2.96
C HIS A 115 -5.34 5.64 2.94
N LEU A 116 -4.45 6.30 3.66
CA LEU A 116 -3.02 6.01 3.63
C LEU A 116 -2.59 5.36 4.93
N VAL A 117 -1.96 4.19 4.82
CA VAL A 117 -1.36 3.50 5.95
C VAL A 117 0.14 3.39 5.69
N VAL A 118 0.95 3.97 6.56
CA VAL A 118 2.39 3.93 6.42
C VAL A 118 2.96 2.98 7.46
N THR A 119 3.56 1.90 6.99
CA THR A 119 4.29 0.96 7.82
C THR A 119 5.73 0.96 7.34
N GLY A 120 6.63 0.47 8.15
CA GLY A 120 8.04 0.46 7.78
C GLY A 120 8.84 0.82 9.01
N GLY A 121 9.89 1.55 8.88
CA GLY A 121 10.70 1.92 10.02
C GLY A 121 10.15 3.12 10.77
N PRO A 122 10.60 3.31 12.03
CA PRO A 122 10.21 4.49 12.79
C PRO A 122 10.55 5.81 12.10
N ARG A 123 11.60 5.82 11.30
CA ARG A 123 12.00 7.04 10.58
C ARG A 123 10.97 7.46 9.54
N LEU A 124 10.41 6.49 8.83
CA LEU A 124 9.38 6.79 7.84
C LEU A 124 8.13 7.32 8.51
N ILE A 125 7.74 6.73 9.64
CA ILE A 125 6.60 7.19 10.41
C ILE A 125 6.84 8.63 10.89
N GLY A 126 8.04 8.93 11.36
CA GLY A 126 8.41 10.27 11.79
C GLY A 126 8.28 11.31 10.69
N LEU A 127 8.60 10.94 9.46
CA LEU A 127 8.46 11.84 8.32
C LEU A 127 6.98 12.13 7.99
N MET A 128 6.11 11.20 8.29
CA MET A 128 4.68 11.34 8.02
C MET A 128 3.94 12.11 9.12
N ALA A 129 4.54 12.16 10.29
CA ALA A 129 3.95 12.88 11.41
C ALA A 129 4.11 14.38 11.22
#